data_32d4e5dcaf155b8e352590e288154c6e
#
_entry.id   32d4e5dcaf155b8e352590e288154c6e
#
_cell.length_a   1.000
_cell.length_b   1.000
_cell.length_c   1.000
_cell.angle_alpha   90.00
_cell.angle_beta   90.00
_cell.angle_gamma   90.00
#
_symmetry.space_group_name_H-M   'P 1'
#
loop_
_entity.id
_entity.type
_entity.pdbx_description
1 polymer ?
#
loop_
_entity_poly.entity_id
_entity_poly.type
_entity_poly.pdbx_seq_one_letter_code
_entity_poly.pdbx_strand_id
1 'polypeptide(L)'
;MFIPIILILASTALAAADPAVPQDAAAVAEKRANTAAKVNVTESGPAAELAGQPAPAGMTYYVLETEWTNIHPKQKVEKSKLEGKQDRTMGAGGLMGGGSKEAKKVEYVDADVAYLVPSFFDHAYLLADGQARSLDKLTETVPGGIGLKKEFALPKLGDAKKVRFVYLVPEKARNLAFQFFDYSYGHILIPLKGDLKLAAGAAAGAGKPAGLGRVKDEALELAATALDFKPSYNDDQAPEGWRYAVVKLNGMSLSKKNIVQVEPTEYIWLATKGGHIYYAAGGSTTDEGFIRFTPEFAQSQEVAFVVPAAEKEFSLGLRVENRVYALALSAQPAAGPTAEPLAVHKDGTTMEVMVFGGRREKGLVVLDLGIRSLVKSGVEVQPEPQFVLKAGGEDVAYDEGATSALAHRPPTPFTVPPQSFVRFELAYATDGRPESLHYRGFASEKTIDLSKVVK
;
A
#
# COMPACT_ATOMS: atom_id res chain seq x y z
N MET A 1 27.65 -33.66 -61.43
CA MET A 1 27.50 -32.22 -61.61
C MET A 1 26.50 -31.74 -60.53
N PHE A 2 27.05 -31.38 -59.37
CA PHE A 2 26.23 -30.92 -58.19
C PHE A 2 26.30 -29.39 -58.14
N ILE A 3 25.14 -28.74 -58.17
CA ILE A 3 24.99 -27.31 -58.01
C ILE A 3 24.70 -27.03 -56.54
N PRO A 4 25.48 -26.26 -55.80
CA PRO A 4 25.13 -25.86 -54.45
C PRO A 4 24.14 -24.68 -54.49
N ILE A 5 22.99 -24.87 -53.85
CA ILE A 5 22.03 -23.80 -53.57
C ILE A 5 22.55 -22.97 -52.38
N ILE A 6 22.95 -21.75 -52.64
CA ILE A 6 23.30 -20.78 -51.62
C ILE A 6 22.01 -20.15 -51.13
N LEU A 7 21.65 -20.45 -49.86
CA LEU A 7 20.52 -19.84 -49.16
C LEU A 7 21.04 -18.49 -48.57
N ILE A 8 20.64 -17.38 -49.15
CA ILE A 8 20.89 -16.04 -48.62
C ILE A 8 19.81 -15.78 -47.56
N LEU A 9 20.16 -15.87 -46.27
CA LEU A 9 19.36 -15.39 -45.17
C LEU A 9 19.45 -13.86 -45.11
N ALA A 10 18.44 -13.18 -45.61
CA ALA A 10 18.24 -11.76 -45.38
C ALA A 10 17.82 -11.54 -43.93
N SER A 11 18.74 -11.07 -43.08
CA SER A 11 18.42 -10.59 -41.75
C SER A 11 17.75 -9.22 -41.89
N THR A 12 16.42 -9.19 -41.83
CA THR A 12 15.66 -7.96 -41.59
C THR A 12 15.89 -7.54 -40.14
N ALA A 13 16.74 -6.53 -39.95
CA ALA A 13 16.81 -5.81 -38.70
C ALA A 13 15.44 -5.19 -38.45
N LEU A 14 14.70 -5.74 -37.46
CA LEU A 14 13.54 -5.08 -36.91
C LEU A 14 14.04 -3.81 -36.22
N ALA A 15 13.79 -2.67 -36.82
CA ALA A 15 13.95 -1.38 -36.17
C ALA A 15 13.02 -1.41 -34.94
N ALA A 16 13.59 -1.28 -33.74
CA ALA A 16 12.82 -1.07 -32.53
C ALA A 16 12.01 0.22 -32.73
N ALA A 17 10.70 0.07 -32.87
CA ALA A 17 9.81 1.21 -32.88
C ALA A 17 9.95 1.90 -31.51
N ASP A 18 10.26 3.20 -31.53
CA ASP A 18 10.16 4.05 -30.35
C ASP A 18 8.80 3.79 -29.68
N PRO A 19 8.77 3.64 -28.34
CA PRO A 19 7.52 3.46 -27.64
C PRO A 19 6.63 4.68 -27.90
N ALA A 20 5.59 4.49 -28.69
CA ALA A 20 4.61 5.52 -28.97
C ALA A 20 4.06 6.02 -27.63
N VAL A 21 4.26 7.29 -27.33
CA VAL A 21 3.64 7.99 -26.19
C VAL A 21 2.14 7.80 -26.35
N PRO A 22 1.42 7.25 -25.35
CA PRO A 22 -0.01 7.07 -25.45
C PRO A 22 -0.68 8.41 -25.69
N GLN A 23 -1.44 8.57 -26.78
CA GLN A 23 -2.10 9.81 -27.18
C GLN A 23 -3.27 10.22 -26.26
N ASP A 24 -3.64 9.42 -25.25
CA ASP A 24 -4.85 9.62 -24.44
C ASP A 24 -4.60 10.12 -23.01
N ALA A 25 -3.40 10.62 -22.69
CA ALA A 25 -3.22 11.31 -21.41
C ALA A 25 -3.85 12.69 -21.49
N ALA A 26 -5.12 12.82 -21.12
CA ALA A 26 -5.74 14.11 -20.93
C ALA A 26 -4.92 14.91 -19.92
N ALA A 27 -4.49 16.11 -20.28
CA ALA A 27 -3.88 17.03 -19.32
C ALA A 27 -4.92 17.28 -18.23
N VAL A 28 -4.61 16.89 -16.99
CA VAL A 28 -5.53 17.17 -15.87
C VAL A 28 -5.56 18.67 -15.68
N ALA A 29 -6.74 19.25 -15.79
CA ALA A 29 -6.91 20.69 -15.63
C ALA A 29 -6.51 21.10 -14.21
N GLU A 30 -5.80 22.21 -14.11
CA GLU A 30 -5.51 22.85 -12.85
C GLU A 30 -6.78 23.13 -12.05
N LYS A 31 -6.80 22.75 -10.78
CA LYS A 31 -7.95 22.92 -9.88
C LYS A 31 -7.46 23.51 -8.57
N ARG A 32 -7.57 24.86 -8.46
CA ARG A 32 -7.12 25.63 -7.28
C ARG A 32 -8.13 25.68 -6.15
N ALA A 33 -9.31 25.15 -6.33
CA ALA A 33 -10.36 25.17 -5.31
C ALA A 33 -11.16 23.86 -5.32
N ASN A 34 -11.55 23.41 -4.15
CA ASN A 34 -12.64 22.47 -3.96
C ASN A 34 -13.93 23.23 -3.58
N THR A 35 -14.93 22.55 -3.05
CA THR A 35 -16.22 23.19 -2.71
C THR A 35 -16.18 24.05 -1.42
N ALA A 36 -15.10 24.01 -0.64
CA ALA A 36 -15.00 24.69 0.64
C ALA A 36 -13.73 25.54 0.82
N ALA A 37 -12.67 25.24 0.08
CA ALA A 37 -11.42 25.99 0.16
C ALA A 37 -10.84 26.33 -1.19
N LYS A 38 -10.18 27.48 -1.29
CA LYS A 38 -9.34 27.90 -2.41
C LYS A 38 -7.90 28.00 -1.94
N VAL A 39 -6.96 27.54 -2.78
CA VAL A 39 -5.52 27.56 -2.49
C VAL A 39 -4.78 28.29 -3.58
N ASN A 40 -3.93 29.23 -3.17
CA ASN A 40 -2.97 29.91 -4.02
C ASN A 40 -1.56 29.55 -3.58
N VAL A 41 -0.69 29.22 -4.52
CA VAL A 41 0.74 29.07 -4.26
C VAL A 41 1.36 30.47 -4.32
N THR A 42 1.98 30.88 -3.21
CA THR A 42 2.63 32.20 -3.10
C THR A 42 4.13 32.12 -3.32
N GLU A 43 4.76 31.01 -2.96
CA GLU A 43 6.18 30.75 -3.14
C GLU A 43 6.39 29.25 -3.32
N SER A 44 7.32 28.87 -4.19
CA SER A 44 7.75 27.46 -4.32
C SER A 44 9.15 27.35 -4.88
N GLY A 45 9.95 26.37 -4.42
CA GLY A 45 11.29 26.15 -4.95
C GLY A 45 12.07 25.07 -4.22
N PRO A 46 13.14 24.59 -4.87
CA PRO A 46 14.04 23.60 -4.28
C PRO A 46 15.00 24.25 -3.27
N ALA A 47 15.42 23.48 -2.26
CA ALA A 47 16.45 23.84 -1.31
C ALA A 47 17.35 22.61 -1.06
N ALA A 48 18.67 22.77 -1.26
CA ALA A 48 19.63 21.70 -1.03
C ALA A 48 19.83 21.42 0.48
N GLU A 49 19.56 22.40 1.31
CA GLU A 49 19.64 22.34 2.78
C GLU A 49 18.47 23.09 3.39
N LEU A 50 17.92 22.58 4.49
CA LEU A 50 16.81 23.22 5.19
C LEU A 50 16.97 22.99 6.70
N ALA A 51 16.82 24.06 7.49
CA ALA A 51 16.98 24.04 8.96
C ALA A 51 18.31 23.38 9.41
N GLY A 52 19.41 23.60 8.68
CA GLY A 52 20.73 23.02 8.97
C GLY A 52 20.87 21.53 8.59
N GLN A 53 19.90 20.95 7.89
CA GLN A 53 19.94 19.57 7.42
C GLN A 53 20.10 19.54 5.90
N PRO A 54 21.20 18.98 5.37
CA PRO A 54 21.36 18.77 3.92
C PRO A 54 20.37 17.70 3.44
N ALA A 55 19.87 17.87 2.22
CA ALA A 55 19.07 16.83 1.59
C ALA A 55 19.93 15.57 1.33
N PRO A 56 19.34 14.36 1.41
CA PRO A 56 20.01 13.11 1.05
C PRO A 56 20.53 13.15 -0.39
N ALA A 57 21.56 12.34 -0.72
CA ALA A 57 22.15 12.27 -2.04
C ALA A 57 21.10 11.97 -3.12
N GLY A 58 21.06 12.76 -4.20
CA GLY A 58 20.10 12.65 -5.30
C GLY A 58 18.69 13.17 -5.00
N MET A 59 18.50 13.74 -3.81
CA MET A 59 17.25 14.35 -3.37
C MET A 59 17.42 15.85 -3.15
N THR A 60 16.32 16.58 -3.10
CA THR A 60 16.27 17.99 -2.70
C THR A 60 14.99 18.23 -1.90
N TYR A 61 15.05 19.14 -0.93
CA TYR A 61 13.83 19.66 -0.33
C TYR A 61 13.11 20.55 -1.33
N TYR A 62 11.80 20.45 -1.37
CA TYR A 62 10.95 21.35 -2.13
C TYR A 62 10.02 22.07 -1.14
N VAL A 63 10.23 23.38 -1.02
CA VAL A 63 9.47 24.23 -0.11
C VAL A 63 8.32 24.84 -0.89
N LEU A 64 7.11 24.79 -0.31
CA LEU A 64 5.89 25.29 -0.91
C LEU A 64 5.13 26.16 0.10
N GLU A 65 4.98 27.44 -0.17
CA GLU A 65 4.10 28.32 0.60
C GLU A 65 2.76 28.49 -0.11
N THR A 66 1.68 28.24 0.61
CA THR A 66 0.31 28.30 0.12
C THR A 66 -0.53 29.22 0.98
N GLU A 67 -1.43 29.95 0.35
CA GLU A 67 -2.48 30.72 1.02
C GLU A 67 -3.83 30.04 0.83
N TRP A 68 -4.43 29.67 1.94
CA TRP A 68 -5.72 28.98 2.01
C TRP A 68 -6.82 29.98 2.32
N THR A 69 -7.91 29.95 1.57
CA THR A 69 -9.08 30.81 1.79
C THR A 69 -10.32 29.97 1.96
N ASN A 70 -11.08 30.18 3.04
CA ASN A 70 -12.38 29.56 3.23
C ASN A 70 -13.40 30.16 2.23
N ILE A 71 -13.92 29.33 1.34
CA ILE A 71 -14.98 29.68 0.38
C ILE A 71 -16.28 28.89 0.64
N HIS A 72 -16.35 28.21 1.82
CA HIS A 72 -17.52 27.42 2.18
C HIS A 72 -18.77 28.29 2.25
N PRO A 73 -19.84 27.95 1.53
CA PRO A 73 -21.10 28.72 1.60
C PRO A 73 -21.68 28.76 3.00
N LYS A 74 -22.22 29.90 3.38
CA LYS A 74 -22.98 30.02 4.63
C LYS A 74 -24.13 29.03 4.67
N GLN A 75 -24.43 28.52 5.86
CA GLN A 75 -25.53 27.61 6.10
C GLN A 75 -26.63 28.29 6.91
N LYS A 76 -27.89 27.98 6.58
CA LYS A 76 -29.05 28.42 7.38
C LYS A 76 -29.10 27.59 8.64
N VAL A 77 -28.90 28.22 9.79
CA VAL A 77 -28.96 27.60 11.11
C VAL A 77 -30.07 28.25 11.92
N GLU A 78 -30.76 27.46 12.72
CA GLU A 78 -31.77 27.95 13.65
C GLU A 78 -31.12 28.89 14.68
N LYS A 79 -31.67 30.09 14.82
CA LYS A 79 -31.13 31.17 15.68
C LYS A 79 -30.99 30.72 17.14
N SER A 80 -31.94 29.94 17.63
CA SER A 80 -31.91 29.40 18.99
C SER A 80 -30.71 28.49 19.27
N LYS A 81 -30.21 27.78 18.25
CA LYS A 81 -29.01 26.93 18.35
C LYS A 81 -27.71 27.73 18.41
N LEU A 82 -27.65 28.85 17.71
CA LEU A 82 -26.49 29.76 17.73
C LEU A 82 -26.37 30.51 19.05
N GLU A 83 -27.50 30.87 19.67
CA GLU A 83 -27.51 31.62 20.94
C GLU A 83 -27.29 30.71 22.16
N GLY A 84 -27.07 29.41 21.99
CA GLY A 84 -26.86 28.46 23.08
C GLY A 84 -28.07 28.30 24.01
N LYS A 85 -29.23 28.79 23.61
CA LYS A 85 -30.48 28.58 24.34
C LYS A 85 -30.98 27.17 24.10
N GLN A 86 -30.47 26.20 24.84
CA GLN A 86 -31.13 24.90 24.98
C GLN A 86 -32.50 25.19 25.61
N ASP A 87 -33.56 24.88 24.87
CA ASP A 87 -34.92 24.86 25.43
C ASP A 87 -34.97 23.79 26.54
N ARG A 88 -34.62 24.22 27.76
CA ARG A 88 -34.81 23.40 28.97
C ARG A 88 -36.33 23.38 29.34
N THR A 89 -37.16 22.83 28.46
CA THR A 89 -38.51 22.49 28.77
C THR A 89 -38.73 20.97 28.77
N MET A 90 -37.95 20.25 29.58
CA MET A 90 -38.42 19.04 30.19
C MET A 90 -38.88 19.39 31.61
N GLY A 91 -39.98 20.09 31.73
CA GLY A 91 -40.72 20.27 32.96
C GLY A 91 -41.64 19.10 33.15
N ALA A 92 -41.39 18.32 34.19
CA ALA A 92 -42.34 17.37 34.72
C ALA A 92 -43.63 18.11 35.13
N GLY A 93 -44.78 17.60 34.74
CA GLY A 93 -46.06 17.92 35.40
C GLY A 93 -47.08 18.63 34.52
N GLY A 94 -48.19 17.99 34.29
CA GLY A 94 -49.40 18.66 33.84
C GLY A 94 -50.21 17.89 32.80
N LEU A 95 -50.89 16.88 33.22
CA LEU A 95 -52.14 16.45 32.59
C LEU A 95 -53.18 17.56 32.75
N MET A 96 -53.90 17.89 31.60
CA MET A 96 -55.05 18.77 31.49
C MET A 96 -54.73 20.19 31.00
N GLY A 97 -55.11 20.43 29.74
CA GLY A 97 -55.20 21.76 29.15
C GLY A 97 -55.03 21.73 27.66
N GLY A 98 -56.13 21.53 26.91
CA GLY A 98 -56.17 21.71 25.46
C GLY A 98 -55.98 23.18 25.09
N GLY A 99 -54.72 23.60 25.00
CA GLY A 99 -54.33 24.89 24.43
C GLY A 99 -53.68 24.58 23.05
N SER A 100 -54.20 25.22 21.99
CA SER A 100 -53.56 25.23 20.68
C SER A 100 -52.15 25.74 20.83
N LYS A 101 -51.14 24.83 20.68
CA LYS A 101 -49.72 25.23 20.60
C LYS A 101 -49.57 26.02 19.29
N GLU A 102 -49.54 27.33 19.38
CA GLU A 102 -49.03 28.16 18.28
C GLU A 102 -47.65 27.59 17.91
N ALA A 103 -47.51 27.15 16.69
CA ALA A 103 -46.26 26.70 16.16
C ALA A 103 -45.26 27.84 16.28
N LYS A 104 -44.29 27.77 17.19
CA LYS A 104 -43.22 28.74 17.33
C LYS A 104 -42.56 28.88 15.97
N LYS A 105 -42.64 30.08 15.38
CA LYS A 105 -41.98 30.40 14.12
C LYS A 105 -40.48 30.28 14.31
N VAL A 106 -39.88 29.26 13.72
CA VAL A 106 -38.43 29.05 13.77
C VAL A 106 -37.77 30.09 12.87
N GLU A 107 -36.91 30.92 13.47
CA GLU A 107 -36.12 31.92 12.73
C GLU A 107 -34.77 31.30 12.35
N TYR A 108 -34.43 31.37 11.06
CA TYR A 108 -33.19 30.93 10.49
C TYR A 108 -32.29 32.10 10.15
N VAL A 109 -31.00 31.99 10.45
CA VAL A 109 -29.98 32.99 10.12
C VAL A 109 -28.84 32.31 9.35
N ASP A 110 -28.18 33.08 8.48
CA ASP A 110 -27.00 32.60 7.76
C ASP A 110 -25.79 32.60 8.70
N ALA A 111 -25.21 31.42 8.93
CA ALA A 111 -24.04 31.23 9.75
C ALA A 111 -22.82 30.86 8.90
N ASP A 112 -21.65 31.35 9.29
CA ASP A 112 -20.39 30.92 8.70
C ASP A 112 -20.14 29.43 9.05
N VAL A 113 -19.56 28.71 8.08
CA VAL A 113 -19.12 27.33 8.26
C VAL A 113 -17.61 27.32 8.26
N ALA A 114 -17.01 26.82 9.34
CA ALA A 114 -15.57 26.68 9.43
C ALA A 114 -15.09 25.62 8.44
N TYR A 115 -14.01 25.94 7.73
CA TYR A 115 -13.27 24.93 6.98
C TYR A 115 -12.18 24.35 7.87
N LEU A 116 -12.19 23.04 8.05
CA LEU A 116 -11.28 22.31 8.95
C LEU A 116 -10.52 21.24 8.17
N VAL A 117 -9.20 21.21 8.34
CA VAL A 117 -8.34 20.10 7.90
C VAL A 117 -7.78 19.45 9.17
N PRO A 118 -8.15 18.20 9.48
CA PRO A 118 -7.69 17.53 10.69
C PRO A 118 -6.18 17.36 10.74
N SER A 119 -5.59 17.03 9.59
CA SER A 119 -4.15 16.83 9.44
C SER A 119 -3.75 17.06 7.99
N PHE A 120 -2.78 17.91 7.71
CA PHE A 120 -2.22 18.03 6.36
C PHE A 120 -1.40 16.80 5.95
N PHE A 121 -0.84 16.07 6.90
CA PHE A 121 -0.06 14.87 6.62
C PHE A 121 -0.85 13.82 5.81
N ASP A 122 -2.14 13.68 6.12
CA ASP A 122 -3.01 12.69 5.47
C ASP A 122 -3.67 13.19 4.18
N HIS A 123 -3.53 14.49 3.87
CA HIS A 123 -4.32 15.12 2.81
C HIS A 123 -3.48 15.86 1.75
N ALA A 124 -2.25 16.28 2.09
CA ALA A 124 -1.42 17.13 1.25
C ALA A 124 -0.18 16.39 0.72
N TYR A 125 -0.04 16.31 -0.58
CA TYR A 125 1.06 15.61 -1.26
C TYR A 125 1.72 16.49 -2.30
N LEU A 126 2.99 16.20 -2.60
CA LEU A 126 3.64 16.69 -3.80
C LEU A 126 3.83 15.54 -4.79
N LEU A 127 3.23 15.65 -5.95
CA LEU A 127 3.46 14.70 -7.03
C LEU A 127 4.77 15.07 -7.74
N ALA A 128 5.75 14.19 -7.67
CA ALA A 128 7.02 14.31 -8.38
C ALA A 128 7.07 13.26 -9.50
N ASP A 129 7.00 13.69 -10.75
CA ASP A 129 6.87 12.81 -11.93
C ASP A 129 5.75 11.77 -11.78
N GLY A 130 4.63 12.15 -11.13
CA GLY A 130 3.48 11.30 -10.86
C GLY A 130 3.56 10.48 -9.57
N GLN A 131 4.70 10.45 -8.88
CA GLN A 131 4.83 9.80 -7.58
C GLN A 131 4.41 10.75 -6.46
N ALA A 132 3.50 10.31 -5.59
CA ALA A 132 3.11 11.08 -4.41
C ALA A 132 4.25 11.08 -3.37
N ARG A 133 4.52 12.25 -2.82
CA ARG A 133 5.45 12.50 -1.71
C ARG A 133 4.69 13.12 -0.57
N SER A 134 4.78 12.53 0.63
CA SER A 134 4.19 13.09 1.85
C SER A 134 5.00 14.28 2.35
N LEU A 135 4.40 15.00 3.28
CA LEU A 135 5.07 16.10 3.98
C LEU A 135 6.28 15.59 4.77
N ASP A 136 7.42 16.23 4.58
CA ASP A 136 8.60 15.98 5.40
C ASP A 136 8.40 16.60 6.81
N LYS A 137 8.97 15.93 7.83
CA LYS A 137 8.93 16.40 9.23
C LYS A 137 9.51 17.80 9.43
N LEU A 138 10.40 18.27 8.55
CA LEU A 138 10.92 19.62 8.56
C LEU A 138 9.82 20.68 8.35
N THR A 139 8.66 20.30 7.83
CA THR A 139 7.47 21.17 7.77
C THR A 139 7.14 21.78 9.14
N GLU A 140 7.35 21.04 10.24
CA GLU A 140 7.08 21.55 11.60
C GLU A 140 8.11 22.56 12.09
N THR A 141 9.30 22.56 11.52
CA THR A 141 10.45 23.37 11.99
C THR A 141 10.68 24.64 11.19
N VAL A 142 10.15 24.72 9.97
CA VAL A 142 10.34 25.92 9.13
C VAL A 142 9.41 27.07 9.54
N PRO A 143 9.84 28.33 9.38
CA PRO A 143 8.98 29.48 9.62
C PRO A 143 7.71 29.44 8.76
N GLY A 144 6.54 29.55 9.36
CA GLY A 144 5.25 29.44 8.66
C GLY A 144 4.79 28.00 8.39
N GLY A 145 5.55 27.01 8.84
CA GLY A 145 5.17 25.61 8.80
C GLY A 145 4.02 25.29 9.77
N ILE A 146 3.47 24.10 9.63
CA ILE A 146 2.37 23.61 10.47
C ILE A 146 2.73 22.24 11.03
N GLY A 147 2.28 21.94 12.27
CA GLY A 147 2.40 20.60 12.83
C GLY A 147 1.69 19.57 11.96
N LEU A 148 2.39 18.50 11.59
CA LEU A 148 1.90 17.50 10.63
C LEU A 148 0.53 16.91 11.01
N LYS A 149 0.34 16.65 12.32
CA LYS A 149 -0.91 16.12 12.91
C LYS A 149 -1.78 17.18 13.57
N LYS A 150 -1.50 18.47 13.29
CA LYS A 150 -2.24 19.57 13.89
C LYS A 150 -3.39 20.00 13.01
N GLU A 151 -4.56 20.20 13.63
CA GLU A 151 -5.74 20.75 12.96
C GLU A 151 -5.45 22.15 12.41
N PHE A 152 -5.87 22.38 11.19
CA PHE A 152 -5.89 23.67 10.53
C PHE A 152 -7.33 24.14 10.36
N ALA A 153 -7.62 25.37 10.76
CA ALA A 153 -8.96 25.93 10.73
C ALA A 153 -8.99 27.32 10.10
N LEU A 154 -10.04 27.53 9.28
CA LEU A 154 -10.47 28.82 8.73
C LEU A 154 -11.92 29.04 9.17
N PRO A 155 -12.19 29.77 10.26
CA PRO A 155 -13.50 29.81 10.92
C PRO A 155 -14.63 30.43 10.10
N LYS A 156 -14.34 31.43 9.24
CA LYS A 156 -15.37 32.22 8.56
C LYS A 156 -15.15 32.24 7.05
N LEU A 157 -16.21 32.44 6.31
CA LEU A 157 -16.14 32.71 4.88
C LEU A 157 -15.23 33.90 4.59
N GLY A 158 -14.25 33.70 3.72
CA GLY A 158 -13.23 34.72 3.37
C GLY A 158 -12.01 34.76 4.26
N ASP A 159 -11.99 34.04 5.40
CA ASP A 159 -10.77 33.91 6.19
C ASP A 159 -9.66 33.28 5.36
N ALA A 160 -8.45 33.88 5.43
CA ALA A 160 -7.29 33.40 4.72
C ALA A 160 -6.11 33.17 5.67
N LYS A 161 -5.30 32.14 5.39
CA LYS A 161 -4.12 31.80 6.19
C LYS A 161 -3.04 31.19 5.33
N LYS A 162 -1.79 31.61 5.56
CA LYS A 162 -0.62 31.02 4.92
C LYS A 162 -0.12 29.82 5.66
N VAL A 163 0.31 28.80 4.89
CA VAL A 163 0.94 27.59 5.40
C VAL A 163 2.12 27.24 4.50
N ARG A 164 3.24 26.86 5.13
CA ARG A 164 4.44 26.41 4.42
C ARG A 164 4.59 24.90 4.61
N PHE A 165 4.81 24.19 3.51
CA PHE A 165 5.03 22.75 3.42
C PHE A 165 6.43 22.46 2.93
N VAL A 166 7.00 21.35 3.38
CA VAL A 166 8.29 20.82 2.93
C VAL A 166 8.09 19.41 2.43
N TYR A 167 8.67 19.10 1.29
CA TYR A 167 8.66 17.78 0.68
C TYR A 167 10.08 17.37 0.30
N LEU A 168 10.40 16.09 0.41
CA LEU A 168 11.65 15.55 -0.09
C LEU A 168 11.39 14.91 -1.47
N VAL A 169 12.01 15.46 -2.53
CA VAL A 169 11.78 15.04 -3.91
C VAL A 169 13.09 14.69 -4.61
N PRO A 170 13.05 13.81 -5.65
CA PRO A 170 14.23 13.60 -6.48
C PRO A 170 14.73 14.90 -7.09
N GLU A 171 16.03 15.18 -7.01
CA GLU A 171 16.66 16.39 -7.55
C GLU A 171 16.37 16.59 -9.06
N LYS A 172 16.26 15.48 -9.78
CA LYS A 172 16.01 15.45 -11.23
C LYS A 172 14.55 15.42 -11.63
N ALA A 173 13.62 15.59 -10.67
CA ALA A 173 12.20 15.61 -10.97
C ALA A 173 11.85 16.70 -11.99
N ARG A 174 11.16 16.32 -13.07
CA ARG A 174 10.81 17.20 -14.19
C ARG A 174 9.45 17.86 -14.00
N ASN A 175 8.50 17.11 -13.45
CA ASN A 175 7.13 17.54 -13.27
C ASN A 175 6.79 17.53 -11.80
N LEU A 176 6.28 18.64 -11.28
CA LEU A 176 5.85 18.78 -9.90
C LEU A 176 4.45 19.37 -9.85
N ALA A 177 3.58 18.81 -9.00
CA ALA A 177 2.27 19.39 -8.72
C ALA A 177 1.92 19.20 -7.24
N PHE A 178 1.35 20.23 -6.65
CA PHE A 178 0.74 20.12 -5.33
C PHE A 178 -0.65 19.49 -5.45
N GLN A 179 -0.89 18.48 -4.65
CA GLN A 179 -2.17 17.78 -4.54
C GLN A 179 -2.67 17.87 -3.11
N PHE A 180 -3.92 18.23 -2.96
CA PHE A 180 -4.63 18.12 -1.69
C PHE A 180 -5.97 17.43 -1.94
N PHE A 181 -6.30 16.47 -1.09
CA PHE A 181 -7.57 15.75 -1.16
C PHE A 181 -8.34 15.87 0.14
N ASP A 182 -9.56 16.38 0.06
CA ASP A 182 -10.48 16.44 1.18
C ASP A 182 -11.65 15.48 0.93
N TYR A 183 -11.90 14.58 1.87
CA TYR A 183 -12.95 13.55 1.77
C TYR A 183 -14.36 14.15 1.58
N SER A 184 -14.59 15.35 2.12
CA SER A 184 -15.89 15.99 2.08
C SER A 184 -16.04 16.96 0.91
N TYR A 185 -14.94 17.60 0.51
CA TYR A 185 -14.97 18.76 -0.39
C TYR A 185 -14.24 18.54 -1.71
N GLY A 186 -13.49 17.43 -1.83
CA GLY A 186 -12.84 17.02 -3.06
C GLY A 186 -11.42 17.56 -3.26
N HIS A 187 -10.90 17.40 -4.47
CA HIS A 187 -9.52 17.65 -4.83
C HIS A 187 -9.17 19.12 -5.08
N ILE A 188 -7.91 19.45 -4.75
CA ILE A 188 -7.16 20.58 -5.27
C ILE A 188 -5.91 20.02 -5.94
N LEU A 189 -5.58 20.47 -7.16
CA LEU A 189 -4.39 20.07 -7.91
C LEU A 189 -3.79 21.29 -8.60
N ILE A 190 -2.56 21.63 -8.24
CA ILE A 190 -1.86 22.82 -8.72
C ILE A 190 -0.53 22.42 -9.33
N PRO A 191 -0.37 22.47 -10.67
CA PRO A 191 0.93 22.32 -11.31
C PRO A 191 1.92 23.38 -10.82
N LEU A 192 3.14 22.96 -10.47
CA LEU A 192 4.20 23.84 -9.97
C LEU A 192 5.37 23.94 -10.96
N LYS A 193 5.65 22.86 -11.67
CA LYS A 193 6.75 22.77 -12.62
C LYS A 193 6.42 21.71 -13.70
N GLY A 194 6.68 22.06 -14.96
CA GLY A 194 6.45 21.16 -16.10
C GLY A 194 4.97 20.88 -16.38
N ASP A 195 4.72 20.05 -17.37
CA ASP A 195 3.39 19.60 -17.74
C ASP A 195 3.10 18.26 -17.08
N LEU A 196 2.38 18.26 -15.96
CA LEU A 196 1.98 17.03 -15.31
C LEU A 196 0.88 16.35 -16.12
N LYS A 197 1.24 15.40 -16.95
CA LYS A 197 0.28 14.52 -17.63
C LYS A 197 -0.05 13.39 -16.66
N LEU A 198 -1.13 13.54 -15.90
CA LEU A 198 -1.67 12.47 -15.08
C LEU A 198 -2.48 11.54 -15.96
N ALA A 199 -2.26 10.25 -15.79
CA ALA A 199 -2.99 9.24 -16.52
C ALA A 199 -4.48 9.26 -16.11
N ALA A 200 -5.39 9.22 -17.06
CA ALA A 200 -6.84 9.18 -16.82
C ALA A 200 -7.30 7.85 -16.17
N GLY A 201 -6.40 6.90 -15.97
CA GLY A 201 -6.63 5.63 -15.30
C GLY A 201 -5.31 4.89 -15.10
N ALA A 202 -5.26 3.91 -14.22
CA ALA A 202 -4.05 3.16 -13.87
C ALA A 202 -3.33 2.53 -15.07
N ALA A 203 -4.04 2.34 -16.18
CA ALA A 203 -3.49 1.78 -17.41
C ALA A 203 -3.04 2.82 -18.44
N ALA A 204 -3.42 4.09 -18.29
CA ALA A 204 -3.01 5.14 -19.21
C ALA A 204 -1.60 5.59 -18.84
N GLY A 205 -0.59 5.16 -19.54
CA GLY A 205 0.83 5.41 -19.27
C GLY A 205 1.68 4.15 -19.10
N ALA A 206 1.06 3.02 -18.87
CA ALA A 206 1.71 1.74 -19.03
C ALA A 206 1.72 1.39 -20.52
N GLY A 207 2.75 1.81 -21.24
CA GLY A 207 3.15 1.07 -22.43
C GLY A 207 3.23 -0.37 -21.94
N LYS A 208 2.34 -1.25 -22.43
CA LYS A 208 2.28 -2.64 -21.98
C LYS A 208 3.68 -3.28 -21.99
N PRO A 209 4.38 -3.39 -20.85
CA PRO A 209 5.42 -4.39 -20.75
C PRO A 209 4.66 -5.71 -20.88
N ALA A 210 5.01 -6.50 -21.86
CA ALA A 210 4.35 -7.79 -22.08
C ALA A 210 4.43 -8.59 -20.76
N GLY A 211 3.26 -8.91 -20.18
CA GLY A 211 3.15 -9.78 -19.04
C GLY A 211 2.85 -9.16 -17.68
N LEU A 212 2.77 -7.83 -17.52
CA LEU A 212 2.39 -7.23 -16.25
C LEU A 212 0.87 -7.10 -16.10
N GLY A 213 0.42 -7.43 -14.87
CA GLY A 213 -1.00 -7.54 -14.55
C GLY A 213 -1.69 -6.19 -14.29
N ARG A 214 -3.00 -6.21 -14.50
CA ARG A 214 -3.91 -5.12 -14.19
C ARG A 214 -5.18 -5.69 -13.57
N VAL A 215 -5.72 -4.99 -12.57
CA VAL A 215 -7.02 -5.29 -11.98
C VAL A 215 -7.85 -4.01 -11.91
N LYS A 216 -9.17 -4.19 -12.01
CA LYS A 216 -10.13 -3.10 -11.84
C LYS A 216 -11.43 -3.68 -11.29
N ASP A 217 -11.94 -3.08 -10.24
CA ASP A 217 -13.27 -3.34 -9.72
C ASP A 217 -14.01 -2.01 -9.42
N GLU A 218 -14.98 -1.99 -8.53
CA GLU A 218 -15.71 -0.79 -8.14
C GLU A 218 -14.96 0.13 -7.18
N ALA A 219 -13.90 -0.37 -6.51
CA ALA A 219 -13.16 0.37 -5.49
C ALA A 219 -11.78 0.85 -5.96
N LEU A 220 -11.08 0.04 -6.74
CA LEU A 220 -9.70 0.28 -7.10
C LEU A 220 -9.42 -0.11 -8.55
N GLU A 221 -8.67 0.72 -9.26
CA GLU A 221 -7.97 0.37 -10.48
C GLU A 221 -6.48 0.36 -10.20
N LEU A 222 -5.80 -0.75 -10.50
CA LEU A 222 -4.38 -0.95 -10.19
C LEU A 222 -3.69 -1.69 -11.34
N ALA A 223 -2.51 -1.22 -11.72
CA ALA A 223 -1.65 -1.86 -12.71
C ALA A 223 -0.20 -1.92 -12.21
N ALA A 224 0.46 -3.05 -12.41
CA ALA A 224 1.91 -3.13 -12.30
C ALA A 224 2.54 -2.56 -13.59
N THR A 225 3.51 -1.65 -13.45
CA THR A 225 4.15 -0.97 -14.59
C THR A 225 5.60 -1.39 -14.80
N ALA A 226 6.27 -1.87 -13.73
CA ALA A 226 7.61 -2.45 -13.80
C ALA A 226 7.85 -3.42 -12.65
N LEU A 227 8.77 -4.36 -12.85
CA LEU A 227 9.43 -5.18 -11.84
C LEU A 227 10.93 -5.11 -12.10
N ASP A 228 11.66 -4.47 -11.20
CA ASP A 228 13.11 -4.30 -11.28
C ASP A 228 13.79 -5.09 -10.17
N PHE A 229 14.96 -5.69 -10.47
CA PHE A 229 15.77 -6.37 -9.47
C PHE A 229 17.02 -5.56 -9.18
N LYS A 230 17.28 -5.28 -7.89
CA LYS A 230 18.40 -4.44 -7.44
C LYS A 230 19.14 -5.08 -6.27
N PRO A 231 20.46 -4.88 -6.13
CA PRO A 231 21.19 -5.35 -4.96
C PRO A 231 20.91 -4.52 -3.71
N SER A 232 20.41 -3.29 -3.88
CA SER A 232 20.09 -2.36 -2.78
C SER A 232 18.86 -1.53 -3.07
N TYR A 233 18.21 -1.03 -2.01
CA TYR A 233 17.06 -0.12 -2.09
C TYR A 233 17.07 0.82 -0.88
N ASN A 234 16.92 2.14 -1.10
CA ASN A 234 16.96 3.19 -0.06
C ASN A 234 18.17 3.05 0.89
N ASP A 235 19.38 2.89 0.33
CA ASP A 235 20.65 2.69 1.03
C ASP A 235 20.82 1.36 1.77
N ASP A 236 19.79 0.53 1.86
CA ASP A 236 19.87 -0.82 2.42
C ASP A 236 20.37 -1.81 1.38
N GLN A 237 21.37 -2.62 1.77
CA GLN A 237 21.89 -3.73 0.96
C GLN A 237 21.12 -5.01 1.24
N ALA A 238 20.75 -5.74 0.19
CA ALA A 238 20.17 -7.06 0.36
C ALA A 238 21.21 -8.03 0.96
N PRO A 239 20.79 -8.98 1.83
CA PRO A 239 21.67 -10.04 2.35
C PRO A 239 22.28 -10.87 1.21
N GLU A 240 23.42 -11.56 1.48
CA GLU A 240 24.02 -12.47 0.52
C GLU A 240 23.02 -13.55 0.06
N GLY A 241 22.95 -13.78 -1.25
CA GLY A 241 21.98 -14.70 -1.86
C GLY A 241 20.57 -14.11 -2.04
N TRP A 242 20.35 -12.85 -1.66
CA TRP A 242 19.08 -12.12 -1.77
C TRP A 242 19.22 -10.88 -2.65
N ARG A 243 18.10 -10.30 -3.05
CA ARG A 243 18.02 -9.04 -3.79
C ARG A 243 16.70 -8.33 -3.51
N TYR A 244 16.63 -7.07 -3.82
CA TYR A 244 15.36 -6.35 -3.84
C TYR A 244 14.63 -6.59 -5.17
N ALA A 245 13.36 -6.97 -5.06
CA ALA A 245 12.40 -6.91 -6.16
C ALA A 245 11.55 -5.64 -5.96
N VAL A 246 11.72 -4.65 -6.82
CA VAL A 246 11.03 -3.37 -6.76
C VAL A 246 9.91 -3.35 -7.77
N VAL A 247 8.68 -3.30 -7.29
CA VAL A 247 7.47 -3.25 -8.11
C VAL A 247 7.00 -1.81 -8.20
N LYS A 248 6.81 -1.33 -9.44
CA LYS A 248 6.16 -0.05 -9.71
C LYS A 248 4.69 -0.28 -9.97
N LEU A 249 3.87 0.40 -9.22
CA LEU A 249 2.42 0.34 -9.29
C LEU A 249 1.88 1.68 -9.79
N ASN A 250 0.86 1.64 -10.61
CA ASN A 250 0.06 2.79 -10.95
C ASN A 250 -1.39 2.47 -10.56
N GLY A 251 -2.01 3.30 -9.73
CA GLY A 251 -3.31 3.01 -9.17
C GLY A 251 -4.16 4.25 -8.92
N MET A 252 -5.47 4.03 -8.87
CA MET A 252 -6.47 5.06 -8.62
C MET A 252 -7.63 4.48 -7.83
N SER A 253 -8.06 5.17 -6.76
CA SER A 253 -9.32 4.87 -6.10
C SER A 253 -10.49 5.19 -7.03
N LEU A 254 -11.42 4.26 -7.18
CA LEU A 254 -12.66 4.46 -7.94
C LEU A 254 -13.81 4.95 -7.05
N SER A 255 -13.59 5.00 -5.74
CA SER A 255 -14.49 5.69 -4.82
C SER A 255 -14.40 7.20 -5.03
N LYS A 256 -15.53 7.87 -5.12
CA LYS A 256 -15.56 9.35 -5.29
C LYS A 256 -15.09 10.12 -4.05
N LYS A 257 -15.00 9.45 -2.89
CA LYS A 257 -14.77 10.11 -1.60
C LYS A 257 -13.67 9.48 -0.75
N ASN A 258 -13.19 8.29 -1.10
CA ASN A 258 -12.25 7.56 -0.24
C ASN A 258 -10.89 7.39 -0.91
N ILE A 259 -9.83 7.68 -0.18
CA ILE A 259 -8.48 7.25 -0.51
C ILE A 259 -8.37 5.77 -0.15
N VAL A 260 -7.74 5.00 -1.02
CA VAL A 260 -7.27 3.66 -0.69
C VAL A 260 -5.87 3.81 -0.09
N GLN A 261 -5.73 3.49 1.19
CA GLN A 261 -4.46 3.52 1.91
C GLN A 261 -4.12 2.13 2.39
N VAL A 262 -2.89 1.70 2.17
CA VAL A 262 -2.41 0.34 2.48
C VAL A 262 -1.06 0.42 3.14
N GLU A 263 -0.88 -0.27 4.26
CA GLU A 263 0.41 -0.53 4.88
C GLU A 263 1.09 -1.72 4.18
N PRO A 264 2.20 -1.50 3.46
CA PRO A 264 2.76 -2.53 2.59
C PRO A 264 3.26 -3.76 3.35
N THR A 265 3.84 -3.59 4.53
CA THR A 265 4.42 -4.66 5.33
C THR A 265 3.40 -5.70 5.80
N GLU A 266 2.13 -5.31 5.89
CA GLU A 266 1.04 -6.20 6.32
C GLU A 266 0.13 -6.66 5.17
N TYR A 267 -0.04 -5.81 4.15
CA TYR A 267 -1.10 -6.01 3.16
C TYR A 267 -0.61 -6.16 1.73
N ILE A 268 0.72 -6.11 1.50
CA ILE A 268 1.29 -6.31 0.17
C ILE A 268 2.38 -7.39 0.23
N TRP A 269 2.29 -8.35 -0.69
CA TRP A 269 3.25 -9.45 -0.78
C TRP A 269 3.53 -9.84 -2.23
N LEU A 270 4.70 -10.40 -2.46
CA LEU A 270 5.00 -11.17 -3.66
C LEU A 270 4.72 -12.64 -3.40
N ALA A 271 4.12 -13.33 -4.37
CA ALA A 271 3.96 -14.76 -4.34
C ALA A 271 4.69 -15.42 -5.52
N THR A 272 5.44 -16.49 -5.27
CA THR A 272 6.07 -17.31 -6.31
C THR A 272 5.09 -18.35 -6.85
N LYS A 273 5.44 -18.98 -7.97
CA LYS A 273 4.71 -20.14 -8.51
C LYS A 273 4.61 -21.31 -7.51
N GLY A 274 5.62 -21.45 -6.64
CA GLY A 274 5.66 -22.47 -5.59
C GLY A 274 4.75 -22.19 -4.40
N GLY A 275 4.17 -20.98 -4.31
CA GLY A 275 3.34 -20.55 -3.17
C GLY A 275 4.12 -19.85 -2.05
N HIS A 276 5.44 -19.66 -2.17
CA HIS A 276 6.19 -18.87 -1.20
C HIS A 276 5.82 -17.40 -1.29
N ILE A 277 5.71 -16.75 -0.15
CA ILE A 277 5.35 -15.32 -0.09
C ILE A 277 6.46 -14.50 0.57
N TYR A 278 6.60 -13.26 0.12
CA TYR A 278 7.52 -12.27 0.64
C TYR A 278 6.75 -10.98 0.83
N TYR A 279 6.64 -10.53 2.07
CA TYR A 279 6.01 -9.25 2.39
C TYR A 279 6.93 -8.09 2.03
N ALA A 280 6.34 -6.92 1.84
CA ALA A 280 7.12 -5.73 1.60
C ALA A 280 8.08 -5.47 2.77
N ALA A 281 9.31 -5.08 2.45
CA ALA A 281 10.32 -4.77 3.46
C ALA A 281 9.96 -3.47 4.20
N GLY A 282 10.41 -3.33 5.44
CA GLY A 282 10.34 -2.06 6.17
C GLY A 282 11.08 -0.97 5.38
N GLY A 283 10.53 0.24 5.30
CA GLY A 283 11.09 1.32 4.48
C GLY A 283 10.96 1.09 2.97
N SER A 284 10.15 0.13 2.57
CA SER A 284 9.97 -0.33 1.18
C SER A 284 9.23 0.64 0.27
N THR A 285 8.69 1.72 0.81
CA THR A 285 7.98 2.74 0.05
C THR A 285 8.75 4.04 0.02
N THR A 286 8.51 4.83 -1.01
CA THR A 286 9.05 6.19 -1.13
C THR A 286 8.35 7.19 -0.19
N ASP A 287 7.31 6.74 0.53
CA ASP A 287 6.47 7.57 1.36
C ASP A 287 6.24 6.85 2.72
N GLU A 288 6.48 7.49 3.81
CA GLU A 288 6.40 7.11 5.24
C GLU A 288 5.56 5.84 5.59
N GLY A 289 5.85 4.72 4.95
CA GLY A 289 5.28 3.42 5.27
C GLY A 289 3.91 3.11 4.66
N PHE A 290 3.31 3.96 3.83
CA PHE A 290 2.01 3.70 3.21
C PHE A 290 2.04 3.82 1.69
N ILE A 291 1.17 3.03 1.04
CA ILE A 291 0.76 3.25 -0.34
C ILE A 291 -0.62 3.88 -0.34
N ARG A 292 -0.80 4.93 -1.15
CA ARG A 292 -2.05 5.67 -1.24
C ARG A 292 -2.47 5.85 -2.68
N PHE A 293 -3.75 5.60 -2.95
CA PHE A 293 -4.37 5.86 -4.23
C PHE A 293 -5.58 6.76 -4.02
N THR A 294 -5.52 7.95 -4.61
CA THR A 294 -6.60 8.94 -4.51
C THR A 294 -7.61 8.77 -5.63
N PRO A 295 -8.83 9.29 -5.51
CA PRO A 295 -9.77 9.39 -6.60
C PRO A 295 -9.32 10.33 -7.72
N GLU A 296 -9.99 10.29 -8.85
CA GLU A 296 -9.93 11.17 -10.02
C GLU A 296 -8.72 10.96 -10.95
N PHE A 297 -7.55 10.56 -10.45
CA PHE A 297 -6.38 10.30 -11.29
C PHE A 297 -5.45 9.25 -10.68
N ALA A 298 -4.74 8.56 -11.55
CA ALA A 298 -3.83 7.51 -11.14
C ALA A 298 -2.51 8.09 -10.58
N GLN A 299 -2.01 7.43 -9.55
CA GLN A 299 -0.75 7.74 -8.90
C GLN A 299 0.23 6.58 -9.02
N SER A 300 1.50 6.92 -9.24
CA SER A 300 2.58 5.94 -9.25
C SER A 300 3.13 5.74 -7.85
N GLN A 301 3.37 4.48 -7.48
CA GLN A 301 3.96 4.07 -6.21
C GLN A 301 5.02 3.00 -6.46
N GLU A 302 6.02 2.92 -5.59
CA GLU A 302 7.02 1.84 -5.60
C GLU A 302 6.93 1.04 -4.31
N VAL A 303 7.06 -0.29 -4.41
CA VAL A 303 7.15 -1.20 -3.26
C VAL A 303 8.32 -2.14 -3.48
N ALA A 304 9.17 -2.26 -2.47
CA ALA A 304 10.32 -3.13 -2.48
C ALA A 304 10.12 -4.37 -1.59
N PHE A 305 10.65 -5.49 -2.05
CA PHE A 305 10.60 -6.78 -1.37
C PHE A 305 11.99 -7.38 -1.35
N VAL A 306 12.38 -7.99 -0.24
CA VAL A 306 13.62 -8.78 -0.17
C VAL A 306 13.28 -10.22 -0.57
N VAL A 307 13.85 -10.70 -1.66
CA VAL A 307 13.56 -12.02 -2.24
C VAL A 307 14.85 -12.79 -2.53
N PRO A 308 14.84 -14.14 -2.53
CA PRO A 308 16.00 -14.92 -2.96
C PRO A 308 16.42 -14.55 -4.39
N ALA A 309 17.73 -14.43 -4.65
CA ALA A 309 18.23 -14.03 -5.96
C ALA A 309 17.88 -15.02 -7.09
N ALA A 310 17.62 -16.29 -6.75
CA ALA A 310 17.21 -17.33 -7.69
C ALA A 310 15.77 -17.17 -8.19
N GLU A 311 14.88 -16.55 -7.41
CA GLU A 311 13.47 -16.38 -7.75
C GLU A 311 13.30 -15.27 -8.80
N LYS A 312 12.53 -15.54 -9.85
CA LYS A 312 12.36 -14.62 -10.99
C LYS A 312 10.90 -14.35 -11.37
N GLU A 313 9.99 -15.25 -10.98
CA GLU A 313 8.60 -15.21 -11.40
C GLU A 313 7.72 -14.96 -10.19
N PHE A 314 6.98 -13.85 -10.23
CA PHE A 314 6.14 -13.42 -9.13
C PHE A 314 4.74 -13.02 -9.61
N SER A 315 3.80 -13.09 -8.69
CA SER A 315 2.58 -12.29 -8.69
C SER A 315 2.58 -11.37 -7.48
N LEU A 316 2.01 -10.19 -7.62
CA LEU A 316 1.78 -9.27 -6.51
C LEU A 316 0.39 -9.52 -5.93
N GLY A 317 0.30 -9.71 -4.63
CA GLY A 317 -0.92 -9.67 -3.86
C GLY A 317 -1.06 -8.36 -3.13
N LEU A 318 -2.25 -7.78 -3.14
CA LEU A 318 -2.60 -6.57 -2.39
C LEU A 318 -3.94 -6.81 -1.71
N ARG A 319 -4.01 -6.58 -0.40
CA ARG A 319 -5.26 -6.62 0.36
C ARG A 319 -5.72 -5.21 0.70
N VAL A 320 -6.95 -4.90 0.34
CA VAL A 320 -7.64 -3.67 0.73
C VAL A 320 -8.93 -4.08 1.42
N GLU A 321 -9.05 -3.80 2.72
CA GLU A 321 -10.18 -4.26 3.54
C GLU A 321 -10.42 -5.79 3.41
N ASN A 322 -11.54 -6.19 2.85
CA ASN A 322 -11.93 -7.59 2.65
C ASN A 322 -11.67 -8.10 1.21
N ARG A 323 -10.96 -7.35 0.38
CA ARG A 323 -10.66 -7.68 -1.02
C ARG A 323 -9.20 -8.00 -1.19
N VAL A 324 -8.91 -9.00 -2.00
CA VAL A 324 -7.56 -9.36 -2.42
C VAL A 324 -7.43 -9.15 -3.92
N TYR A 325 -6.48 -8.34 -4.30
CA TYR A 325 -6.12 -8.09 -5.70
C TYR A 325 -4.85 -8.88 -6.03
N ALA A 326 -4.84 -9.56 -7.15
CA ALA A 326 -3.68 -10.30 -7.64
C ALA A 326 -3.27 -9.80 -9.03
N LEU A 327 -2.00 -9.41 -9.16
CA LEU A 327 -1.42 -8.96 -10.41
C LEU A 327 -0.27 -9.87 -10.83
N ALA A 328 -0.30 -10.38 -12.05
CA ALA A 328 0.85 -11.07 -12.61
C ALA A 328 1.99 -10.08 -12.82
N LEU A 329 3.22 -10.45 -12.41
CA LEU A 329 4.44 -9.69 -12.63
C LEU A 329 5.38 -10.37 -13.65
N SER A 330 4.93 -11.47 -14.23
CA SER A 330 5.62 -12.20 -15.28
C SER A 330 4.62 -12.63 -16.36
N ALA A 331 5.11 -13.05 -17.52
CA ALA A 331 4.25 -13.51 -18.63
C ALA A 331 3.41 -14.76 -18.28
N GLN A 332 3.77 -15.48 -17.24
CA GLN A 332 3.00 -16.58 -16.69
C GLN A 332 2.50 -16.23 -15.28
N PRO A 333 1.18 -16.20 -15.03
CA PRO A 333 0.67 -16.01 -13.69
C PRO A 333 1.17 -17.13 -12.78
N ALA A 334 1.47 -16.81 -11.54
CA ALA A 334 1.78 -17.79 -10.53
C ALA A 334 0.60 -18.78 -10.42
N ALA A 335 0.81 -20.01 -10.89
CA ALA A 335 -0.15 -21.09 -10.64
C ALA A 335 0.00 -21.53 -9.16
N GLY A 336 -1.04 -22.12 -8.57
CA GLY A 336 -0.95 -22.70 -7.23
C GLY A 336 0.17 -23.73 -7.09
N PRO A 337 0.36 -24.34 -5.91
CA PRO A 337 1.51 -25.18 -5.61
C PRO A 337 1.69 -26.28 -6.65
N THR A 338 2.91 -26.41 -7.18
CA THR A 338 3.24 -27.38 -8.22
C THR A 338 3.50 -28.78 -7.66
N ALA A 339 3.67 -28.93 -6.35
CA ALA A 339 3.89 -30.20 -5.67
C ALA A 339 2.63 -30.61 -4.90
N GLU A 340 2.30 -31.91 -4.96
CA GLU A 340 1.26 -32.47 -4.10
C GLU A 340 1.79 -32.58 -2.66
N PRO A 341 0.99 -32.20 -1.64
CA PRO A 341 1.39 -32.36 -0.26
C PRO A 341 1.43 -33.85 0.13
N LEU A 342 2.43 -34.21 0.93
CA LEU A 342 2.59 -35.55 1.50
C LEU A 342 1.55 -35.83 2.61
N ALA A 343 1.13 -34.77 3.31
CA ALA A 343 0.08 -34.84 4.31
C ALA A 343 -0.75 -33.56 4.30
N VAL A 344 -2.05 -33.68 4.58
CA VAL A 344 -3.00 -32.55 4.68
C VAL A 344 -3.84 -32.73 5.93
N HIS A 345 -3.98 -31.67 6.73
CA HIS A 345 -4.87 -31.61 7.86
C HIS A 345 -5.80 -30.39 7.74
N LYS A 346 -7.11 -30.60 7.94
CA LYS A 346 -8.11 -29.51 7.99
C LYS A 346 -8.29 -29.08 9.43
N ASP A 347 -8.04 -27.81 9.72
CA ASP A 347 -8.33 -27.18 11.01
C ASP A 347 -9.71 -26.52 10.95
N GLY A 348 -10.72 -27.30 11.28
CA GLY A 348 -12.11 -26.91 11.15
C GLY A 348 -12.51 -26.50 9.74
N THR A 349 -13.18 -25.34 9.63
CA THR A 349 -13.54 -24.69 8.36
C THR A 349 -12.65 -23.49 8.02
N THR A 350 -11.59 -23.27 8.83
CA THR A 350 -10.79 -22.05 8.79
C THR A 350 -9.59 -22.19 7.86
N MET A 351 -8.85 -23.31 7.94
CA MET A 351 -7.66 -23.52 7.13
C MET A 351 -7.32 -24.99 6.91
N GLU A 352 -6.42 -25.22 5.95
CA GLU A 352 -5.75 -26.50 5.72
C GLU A 352 -4.25 -26.33 5.98
N VAL A 353 -3.68 -27.22 6.78
CA VAL A 353 -2.24 -27.33 7.01
C VAL A 353 -1.68 -28.48 6.18
N MET A 354 -0.58 -28.25 5.47
CA MET A 354 0.02 -29.18 4.54
C MET A 354 1.48 -29.37 4.86
N VAL A 355 1.99 -30.58 4.64
CA VAL A 355 3.43 -30.92 4.68
C VAL A 355 3.84 -31.38 3.29
N PHE A 356 4.78 -30.68 2.67
CA PHE A 356 5.30 -31.00 1.34
C PHE A 356 6.58 -31.82 1.37
N GLY A 357 7.36 -31.71 2.43
CA GLY A 357 8.62 -32.41 2.57
C GLY A 357 9.39 -32.02 3.82
N GLY A 358 10.57 -32.61 3.93
CA GLY A 358 11.54 -32.26 4.94
C GLY A 358 12.92 -32.75 4.56
N ARG A 359 13.95 -32.07 5.06
CA ARG A 359 15.36 -32.41 4.85
C ARG A 359 16.17 -32.22 6.11
N ARG A 360 17.32 -32.89 6.16
CA ARG A 360 18.33 -32.69 7.22
C ARG A 360 19.53 -31.93 6.67
N GLU A 361 19.93 -30.91 7.37
CA GLU A 361 21.09 -30.08 7.02
C GLU A 361 21.83 -29.65 8.30
N LYS A 362 23.08 -30.08 8.47
CA LYS A 362 24.00 -29.58 9.52
C LYS A 362 23.40 -29.49 10.94
N GLY A 363 22.75 -30.57 11.41
CA GLY A 363 22.13 -30.58 12.76
C GLY A 363 20.76 -29.91 12.83
N LEU A 364 20.18 -29.56 11.66
CA LEU A 364 18.85 -29.02 11.54
C LEU A 364 17.93 -30.00 10.82
N VAL A 365 16.69 -30.04 11.23
CA VAL A 365 15.56 -30.57 10.45
C VAL A 365 14.77 -29.39 9.87
N VAL A 366 14.70 -29.32 8.56
CA VAL A 366 13.94 -28.28 7.86
C VAL A 366 12.68 -28.92 7.30
N LEU A 367 11.51 -28.42 7.69
CA LEU A 367 10.22 -28.85 7.18
C LEU A 367 9.66 -27.83 6.18
N ASP A 368 9.14 -28.33 5.07
CA ASP A 368 8.47 -27.57 4.03
C ASP A 368 6.96 -27.70 4.23
N LEU A 369 6.34 -26.63 4.67
CA LEU A 369 4.98 -26.56 5.13
C LEU A 369 4.15 -25.64 4.24
N GLY A 370 2.83 -25.79 4.30
CA GLY A 370 1.90 -24.87 3.64
C GLY A 370 0.61 -24.69 4.43
N ILE A 371 0.03 -23.54 4.28
CA ILE A 371 -1.28 -23.22 4.86
C ILE A 371 -2.16 -22.63 3.76
N ARG A 372 -3.38 -23.15 3.67
CA ARG A 372 -4.43 -22.57 2.84
C ARG A 372 -5.52 -22.00 3.73
N SER A 373 -5.83 -20.72 3.57
CA SER A 373 -6.99 -20.10 4.20
C SER A 373 -8.27 -20.52 3.45
N LEU A 374 -9.27 -20.98 4.19
CA LEU A 374 -10.59 -21.33 3.67
C LEU A 374 -11.64 -20.24 3.92
N VAL A 375 -11.27 -19.20 4.67
CA VAL A 375 -12.16 -18.12 5.07
C VAL A 375 -11.94 -16.85 4.25
N LYS A 376 -12.92 -15.94 4.31
CA LYS A 376 -12.87 -14.63 3.65
C LYS A 376 -12.04 -13.58 4.42
N SER A 377 -11.65 -13.88 5.65
CA SER A 377 -10.70 -13.10 6.45
C SER A 377 -9.30 -13.69 6.36
N GLY A 378 -8.27 -12.90 6.65
CA GLY A 378 -6.92 -13.45 6.83
C GLY A 378 -6.87 -14.38 8.04
N VAL A 379 -5.97 -15.36 8.00
CA VAL A 379 -5.69 -16.27 9.11
C VAL A 379 -4.30 -15.97 9.64
N GLU A 380 -4.23 -15.55 10.90
CA GLU A 380 -2.94 -15.32 11.57
C GLU A 380 -2.28 -16.67 11.91
N VAL A 381 -0.99 -16.77 11.67
CA VAL A 381 -0.17 -17.93 11.94
C VAL A 381 0.97 -17.52 12.85
N GLN A 382 1.09 -18.23 13.97
CA GLN A 382 2.18 -18.08 14.94
C GLN A 382 2.98 -19.37 14.96
N PRO A 383 4.08 -19.49 14.22
CA PRO A 383 4.79 -20.76 14.06
C PRO A 383 5.22 -21.39 15.37
N GLU A 384 5.72 -20.62 16.32
CA GLU A 384 6.28 -21.12 17.58
C GLU A 384 5.30 -21.96 18.40
N PRO A 385 4.09 -21.48 18.75
CA PRO A 385 3.15 -22.31 19.50
C PRO A 385 2.41 -23.33 18.65
N GLN A 386 2.35 -23.14 17.32
CA GLN A 386 1.51 -23.96 16.45
C GLN A 386 2.22 -25.17 15.85
N PHE A 387 3.52 -25.12 15.65
CA PHE A 387 4.30 -26.20 14.99
C PHE A 387 5.43 -26.70 15.88
N VAL A 388 5.22 -27.79 16.57
CA VAL A 388 6.21 -28.44 17.44
C VAL A 388 6.67 -29.75 16.82
N LEU A 389 7.96 -29.90 16.58
CA LEU A 389 8.55 -31.13 16.07
C LEU A 389 8.77 -32.12 17.22
N LYS A 390 8.34 -33.37 17.05
CA LYS A 390 8.77 -34.47 17.91
C LYS A 390 9.94 -35.19 17.26
N ALA A 391 11.11 -35.23 17.94
CA ALA A 391 12.32 -35.87 17.45
C ALA A 391 13.08 -36.54 18.58
N GLY A 392 13.44 -37.82 18.39
CA GLY A 392 14.14 -38.59 19.41
C GLY A 392 13.39 -38.76 20.74
N GLY A 393 12.04 -38.69 20.69
CA GLY A 393 11.18 -38.78 21.87
C GLY A 393 10.92 -37.44 22.57
N GLU A 394 11.56 -36.34 22.15
CA GLU A 394 11.43 -34.99 22.74
C GLU A 394 10.68 -34.04 21.85
N ASP A 395 9.99 -33.06 22.45
CA ASP A 395 9.34 -31.93 21.74
C ASP A 395 10.42 -30.86 21.49
N VAL A 396 10.55 -30.45 20.21
CA VAL A 396 11.52 -29.47 19.75
C VAL A 396 10.76 -28.28 19.16
N ALA A 397 10.94 -27.09 19.73
CA ALA A 397 10.45 -25.86 19.15
C ALA A 397 11.23 -25.50 17.88
N TYR A 398 10.64 -24.75 16.96
CA TYR A 398 11.37 -24.27 15.80
C TYR A 398 12.47 -23.28 16.23
N ASP A 399 13.58 -23.27 15.48
CA ASP A 399 14.69 -22.37 15.70
C ASP A 399 14.49 -21.12 14.82
N GLU A 400 14.20 -19.98 15.45
CA GLU A 400 13.97 -18.72 14.76
C GLU A 400 15.23 -18.25 14.01
N GLY A 401 16.42 -18.38 14.62
CA GLY A 401 17.69 -17.99 14.02
C GLY A 401 18.00 -18.80 12.77
N ALA A 402 17.89 -20.13 12.85
CA ALA A 402 18.09 -21.00 11.69
C ALA A 402 16.99 -20.81 10.63
N THR A 403 15.73 -20.64 11.05
CA THR A 403 14.62 -20.36 10.13
C THR A 403 14.83 -19.03 9.39
N SER A 404 15.35 -18.01 10.05
CA SER A 404 15.63 -16.72 9.44
C SER A 404 16.67 -16.77 8.31
N ALA A 405 17.50 -17.78 8.27
CA ALA A 405 18.51 -18.02 7.23
C ALA A 405 17.96 -18.79 6.01
N LEU A 406 16.74 -19.37 6.10
CA LEU A 406 16.13 -20.13 5.01
C LEU A 406 15.63 -19.20 3.89
N ALA A 407 15.69 -19.70 2.64
CA ALA A 407 15.21 -18.96 1.46
C ALA A 407 13.70 -18.73 1.47
N HIS A 408 12.94 -19.64 2.07
CA HIS A 408 11.47 -19.62 2.10
C HIS A 408 10.94 -19.47 3.53
N ARG A 409 11.67 -18.71 4.36
CA ARG A 409 11.23 -18.40 5.71
C ARG A 409 9.90 -17.65 5.73
N PRO A 410 8.99 -17.92 6.66
CA PRO A 410 7.85 -17.07 6.88
C PRO A 410 8.29 -15.78 7.58
N PRO A 411 7.61 -14.63 7.39
CA PRO A 411 7.62 -13.60 8.41
C PRO A 411 6.98 -14.16 9.69
N THR A 412 7.38 -13.68 10.87
CA THR A 412 6.91 -14.26 12.13
C THR A 412 6.44 -13.16 13.10
N PRO A 413 5.17 -13.14 13.51
CA PRO A 413 4.01 -13.89 12.96
C PRO A 413 3.63 -13.45 11.55
N PHE A 414 2.76 -14.18 10.86
CA PHE A 414 2.28 -13.80 9.54
C PHE A 414 0.80 -14.11 9.33
N THR A 415 0.18 -13.39 8.40
CA THR A 415 -1.20 -13.62 8.02
C THR A 415 -1.27 -14.32 6.66
N VAL A 416 -1.92 -15.48 6.60
CA VAL A 416 -2.31 -16.09 5.33
C VAL A 416 -3.46 -15.28 4.75
N PRO A 417 -3.32 -14.70 3.55
CA PRO A 417 -4.39 -13.88 2.98
C PRO A 417 -5.69 -14.69 2.76
N PRO A 418 -6.85 -14.02 2.68
CA PRO A 418 -8.13 -14.69 2.47
C PRO A 418 -8.12 -15.60 1.25
N GLN A 419 -8.63 -16.81 1.40
CA GLN A 419 -8.78 -17.80 0.32
C GLN A 419 -7.49 -18.06 -0.48
N SER A 420 -6.32 -17.83 0.13
CA SER A 420 -5.02 -18.00 -0.50
C SER A 420 -4.24 -19.14 0.12
N PHE A 421 -3.12 -19.46 -0.50
CA PHE A 421 -2.18 -20.48 -0.09
C PHE A 421 -0.81 -19.86 0.13
N VAL A 422 -0.17 -20.20 1.24
CA VAL A 422 1.20 -19.80 1.59
C VAL A 422 2.02 -21.03 1.89
N ARG A 423 3.22 -21.12 1.31
CA ARG A 423 4.22 -22.16 1.55
C ARG A 423 5.46 -21.55 2.20
N PHE A 424 6.03 -22.22 3.19
CA PHE A 424 7.15 -21.73 3.97
C PHE A 424 7.97 -22.88 4.57
N GLU A 425 9.17 -22.57 5.02
CA GLU A 425 10.05 -23.52 5.67
C GLU A 425 10.28 -23.15 7.13
N LEU A 426 10.28 -24.15 8.03
CA LEU A 426 10.69 -24.02 9.42
C LEU A 426 11.87 -24.92 9.71
N ALA A 427 12.87 -24.39 10.42
CA ALA A 427 14.05 -25.15 10.89
C ALA A 427 13.91 -25.52 12.36
N TYR A 428 14.37 -26.71 12.72
CA TYR A 428 14.38 -27.23 14.07
C TYR A 428 15.81 -27.74 14.40
N ALA A 429 16.43 -27.20 15.44
CA ALA A 429 17.75 -27.60 15.86
C ALA A 429 17.67 -28.92 16.64
N THR A 430 18.02 -30.04 15.99
CA THR A 430 17.99 -31.36 16.60
C THR A 430 18.81 -32.39 15.83
N ASP A 431 19.52 -33.25 16.55
CA ASP A 431 20.16 -34.47 16.04
C ASP A 431 19.22 -35.70 16.14
N GLY A 432 18.08 -35.53 16.84
CA GLY A 432 17.06 -36.57 17.00
C GLY A 432 16.40 -36.94 15.68
N ARG A 433 15.95 -38.19 15.51
CA ARG A 433 15.20 -38.61 14.34
C ARG A 433 13.82 -37.96 14.38
N PRO A 434 13.38 -37.25 13.32
CA PRO A 434 12.03 -36.70 13.25
C PRO A 434 11.01 -37.82 13.26
N GLU A 435 10.04 -37.72 14.15
CA GLU A 435 8.96 -38.70 14.32
C GLU A 435 7.65 -38.14 13.82
N SER A 436 7.29 -36.99 14.33
CA SER A 436 6.00 -36.32 13.96
C SER A 436 6.08 -34.81 14.14
N LEU A 437 5.18 -34.11 13.45
CA LEU A 437 4.89 -32.71 13.64
C LEU A 437 3.57 -32.56 14.42
N HIS A 438 3.62 -31.93 15.57
CA HIS A 438 2.46 -31.57 16.36
C HIS A 438 1.98 -30.21 15.90
N TYR A 439 0.83 -30.18 15.27
CA TYR A 439 0.13 -28.95 14.91
C TYR A 439 -0.92 -28.64 15.98
N ARG A 440 -0.87 -27.44 16.54
CA ARG A 440 -1.84 -26.90 17.52
C ARG A 440 -2.58 -25.72 16.87
N GLY A 441 -3.75 -26.02 16.33
CA GLY A 441 -4.57 -25.03 15.62
C GLY A 441 -5.62 -24.36 16.50
N PHE A 442 -6.43 -23.54 15.88
CA PHE A 442 -7.54 -22.83 16.55
C PHE A 442 -8.70 -23.78 16.88
N ALA A 443 -9.00 -24.73 16.03
CA ALA A 443 -10.16 -25.62 16.15
C ALA A 443 -9.76 -27.08 16.42
N SER A 444 -8.51 -27.44 16.19
CA SER A 444 -8.04 -28.82 16.32
C SER A 444 -6.54 -28.91 16.58
N GLU A 445 -6.14 -30.03 17.19
CA GLU A 445 -4.76 -30.45 17.29
C GLU A 445 -4.54 -31.69 16.43
N LYS A 446 -3.37 -31.80 15.81
CA LYS A 446 -3.03 -32.95 14.97
C LYS A 446 -1.57 -33.31 15.08
N THR A 447 -1.32 -34.62 15.23
CA THR A 447 -0.01 -35.21 15.03
C THR A 447 0.11 -35.73 13.60
N ILE A 448 1.09 -35.20 12.86
CA ILE A 448 1.39 -35.59 11.49
C ILE A 448 2.66 -36.46 11.51
N ASP A 449 2.54 -37.70 11.04
CA ASP A 449 3.68 -38.64 10.96
C ASP A 449 4.69 -38.15 9.90
N LEU A 450 5.97 -37.98 10.34
CA LEU A 450 7.07 -37.54 9.50
C LEU A 450 8.01 -38.67 9.08
N SER A 451 7.75 -39.92 9.45
CA SER A 451 8.63 -41.07 9.19
C SER A 451 8.94 -41.27 7.69
N LYS A 452 8.05 -40.84 6.82
CA LYS A 452 8.19 -40.90 5.34
C LYS A 452 8.53 -39.56 4.71
N VAL A 453 8.55 -38.47 5.49
CA VAL A 453 8.66 -37.10 5.00
C VAL A 453 10.10 -36.62 5.01
N VAL A 454 10.84 -36.94 6.08
CA VAL A 454 12.23 -36.50 6.25
C VAL A 454 13.16 -37.66 5.92
N LYS A 455 13.99 -37.48 4.92
CA LYS A 455 15.00 -38.43 4.46
C LYS A 455 16.40 -38.07 5.00
#